data_d249f053aac91f128c0e94b941838477
#
_entry.id   d249f053aac91f128c0e94b941838477
#
_cell.length_a   1.000
_cell.length_b   1.000
_cell.length_c   1.000
_cell.angle_alpha   90.00
_cell.angle_beta   90.00
_cell.angle_gamma   90.00
#
_symmetry.space_group_name_H-M   'P 1'
#
loop_
_entity.id
_entity.type
_entity.pdbx_description
1 polymer ?
#
loop_
_entity_poly.entity_id
_entity_poly.type
_entity_poly.pdbx_seq_one_letter_code
_entity_poly.pdbx_strand_id
1 'polypeptide(L)'
;MKKHSPISFRQLLFGLGFLLTFSGMVLFLFSYRRDEKRFTNITAQMFVSDMKSNTLNMHYHLADPAAFGVTDYTPVLSCYDAKAALHSQAETENTLAALKAIRPKKLSAPDAALWKLLTRSLENTLALSGFPYYEEPLSPVSGTQSNLPILLAEYSFRTRRDVEDYLALLDQTDEYFASLLVYEQEKADAGFIMPAAFLKEVRNQCDTIVTKEALETDTHFLQTTFQERLAPLLKEQIITAEEASLYLAQNDRLLKTVLLPAYAALGDGLLLLEDDSVLPAGLASLPEGQAYYEQLLISETGSYRPIAEIQQMLTEQFSLEYEEIKKIADTYPEIIEHITQDNTESFPFHDPAQMLLDLRSRMAKDFPALPGPDATVTVKNVSANLEPYCAPAFYLTAPLDDTRANSIYINRSKTPDGLELYTTLAHEGYPGHLYQTVYHNRCFLDAGLNPAAELLWYGGYQEGWALYVEFMAYDYAASLLSEEGQKTAAALAQLEARNRSLQLCLYSLIDIMIHYENASFDQIAKILENFGVTDIGSARSIYNYIVQSPCNYLKYYLGYLEILSLQEHARTLWGADYTDYHFHRFYLDCGPADFLSLGECLESYEIPDPTPASSTAFP
;
A
#
# COMPACT_ATOMS: atom_id res chain seq x y z
N MET A 1 58.26 -48.76 34.78
CA MET A 1 56.85 -48.69 35.18
C MET A 1 56.55 -47.25 35.66
N LYS A 2 55.90 -46.43 34.87
CA LYS A 2 55.45 -45.06 35.26
C LYS A 2 54.19 -45.26 36.12
N LYS A 3 54.22 -44.87 37.40
CA LYS A 3 53.06 -44.83 38.27
C LYS A 3 52.11 -43.73 37.78
N HIS A 4 50.93 -44.11 37.33
CA HIS A 4 49.85 -43.18 37.14
C HIS A 4 49.34 -42.74 38.54
N SER A 5 49.42 -41.44 38.82
CA SER A 5 48.82 -40.87 40.01
C SER A 5 47.28 -40.90 39.87
N PRO A 6 46.51 -41.31 40.90
CA PRO A 6 45.07 -41.35 40.81
C PRO A 6 44.50 -39.91 40.63
N ILE A 7 43.56 -39.77 39.72
CA ILE A 7 42.81 -38.52 39.49
C ILE A 7 42.12 -38.14 40.82
N SER A 8 42.38 -36.92 41.28
CA SER A 8 41.77 -36.46 42.53
C SER A 8 40.25 -36.25 42.35
N PHE A 9 39.47 -36.50 43.41
CA PHE A 9 38.02 -36.31 43.41
C PHE A 9 37.60 -34.89 42.94
N ARG A 10 38.43 -33.87 43.20
CA ARG A 10 38.25 -32.50 42.71
C ARG A 10 38.39 -32.39 41.15
N GLN A 11 39.34 -33.14 40.57
CA GLN A 11 39.52 -33.17 39.12
C GLN A 11 38.37 -33.90 38.44
N LEU A 12 37.79 -34.92 39.07
CA LEU A 12 36.61 -35.62 38.59
C LEU A 12 35.37 -34.73 38.63
N LEU A 13 35.15 -33.95 39.71
CA LEU A 13 34.06 -32.97 39.82
C LEU A 13 34.20 -31.82 38.81
N PHE A 14 35.39 -31.30 38.57
CA PHE A 14 35.67 -30.29 37.58
C PHE A 14 35.41 -30.83 36.17
N GLY A 15 35.83 -32.06 35.85
CA GLY A 15 35.58 -32.73 34.59
C GLY A 15 34.08 -32.97 34.35
N LEU A 16 33.34 -33.39 35.38
CA LEU A 16 31.89 -33.59 35.28
C LEU A 16 31.12 -32.25 35.08
N GLY A 17 31.53 -31.21 35.82
CA GLY A 17 30.97 -29.86 35.66
C GLY A 17 31.20 -29.29 34.25
N PHE A 18 32.42 -29.46 33.71
CA PHE A 18 32.75 -29.04 32.35
C PHE A 18 31.97 -29.84 31.30
N LEU A 19 31.81 -31.17 31.49
CA LEU A 19 31.02 -32.00 30.57
C LEU A 19 29.54 -31.63 30.57
N LEU A 20 28.96 -31.30 31.73
CA LEU A 20 27.56 -30.89 31.87
C LEU A 20 27.34 -29.50 31.22
N THR A 21 28.24 -28.55 31.45
CA THR A 21 28.17 -27.22 30.81
C THR A 21 28.38 -27.29 29.30
N PHE A 22 29.35 -28.09 28.84
CA PHE A 22 29.61 -28.34 27.43
C PHE A 22 28.43 -29.03 26.74
N SER A 23 27.88 -30.10 27.36
CA SER A 23 26.68 -30.78 26.85
C SER A 23 25.47 -29.86 26.84
N GLY A 24 25.28 -29.03 27.87
CA GLY A 24 24.25 -28.01 27.92
C GLY A 24 24.38 -26.97 26.78
N MET A 25 25.62 -26.51 26.53
CA MET A 25 25.93 -25.58 25.46
C MET A 25 25.70 -26.19 24.07
N VAL A 26 26.09 -27.44 23.86
CA VAL A 26 25.87 -28.19 22.61
C VAL A 26 24.36 -28.38 22.37
N LEU A 27 23.60 -28.81 23.39
CA LEU A 27 22.15 -28.96 23.30
C LEU A 27 21.45 -27.61 23.05
N PHE A 28 21.96 -26.53 23.64
CA PHE A 28 21.47 -25.18 23.41
C PHE A 28 21.70 -24.74 21.97
N LEU A 29 22.91 -24.94 21.42
CA LEU A 29 23.26 -24.61 20.02
C LEU A 29 22.45 -25.46 19.03
N PHE A 30 22.24 -26.74 19.29
CA PHE A 30 21.36 -27.58 18.45
C PHE A 30 19.92 -27.13 18.50
N SER A 31 19.42 -26.73 19.65
CA SER A 31 18.06 -26.20 19.81
C SER A 31 17.89 -24.83 19.13
N TYR A 32 18.91 -23.97 19.19
CA TYR A 32 18.94 -22.67 18.52
C TYR A 32 18.87 -22.86 16.99
N ARG A 33 19.82 -23.59 16.43
CA ARG A 33 19.88 -23.88 14.98
C ARG A 33 18.62 -24.60 14.46
N ARG A 34 17.92 -25.35 15.30
CA ARG A 34 16.69 -26.04 14.92
C ARG A 34 15.52 -25.05 14.73
N ASP A 35 15.35 -24.11 15.64
CA ASP A 35 14.26 -23.14 15.58
C ASP A 35 14.49 -22.14 14.42
N GLU A 36 15.72 -21.63 14.28
CA GLU A 36 16.14 -20.78 13.18
C GLU A 36 15.88 -21.45 11.80
N LYS A 37 16.38 -22.68 11.61
CA LYS A 37 16.15 -23.42 10.35
C LYS A 37 14.66 -23.68 10.08
N ARG A 38 13.88 -23.95 11.13
CA ARG A 38 12.42 -24.12 10.97
C ARG A 38 11.76 -22.82 10.54
N PHE A 39 12.13 -21.70 11.14
CA PHE A 39 11.64 -20.40 10.78
C PHE A 39 11.94 -20.08 9.30
N THR A 40 13.21 -20.17 8.91
CA THR A 40 13.62 -19.95 7.51
C THR A 40 12.86 -20.84 6.52
N ASN A 41 12.63 -22.12 6.85
CA ASN A 41 11.89 -23.01 5.96
C ASN A 41 10.40 -22.62 5.84
N ILE A 42 9.75 -22.27 6.97
CA ILE A 42 8.33 -21.85 6.95
C ILE A 42 8.18 -20.56 6.16
N THR A 43 9.00 -19.56 6.42
CA THR A 43 8.92 -18.25 5.76
C THR A 43 9.24 -18.33 4.27
N ALA A 44 10.24 -19.14 3.88
CA ALA A 44 10.53 -19.38 2.48
C ALA A 44 9.38 -20.09 1.75
N GLN A 45 8.71 -21.04 2.41
CA GLN A 45 7.55 -21.71 1.85
C GLN A 45 6.35 -20.76 1.74
N MET A 46 6.09 -19.92 2.76
CA MET A 46 5.07 -18.88 2.71
C MET A 46 5.27 -17.96 1.51
N PHE A 47 6.47 -17.41 1.37
CA PHE A 47 6.79 -16.48 0.28
C PHE A 47 6.62 -17.12 -1.10
N VAL A 48 7.22 -18.30 -1.31
CA VAL A 48 7.12 -19.00 -2.60
C VAL A 48 5.69 -19.41 -2.93
N SER A 49 4.90 -19.85 -1.93
CA SER A 49 3.49 -20.21 -2.12
C SER A 49 2.65 -19.01 -2.52
N ASP A 50 2.83 -17.88 -1.84
CA ASP A 50 2.12 -16.63 -2.13
C ASP A 50 2.43 -16.13 -3.54
N MET A 51 3.73 -16.01 -3.89
CA MET A 51 4.15 -15.57 -5.22
C MET A 51 3.60 -16.48 -6.34
N LYS A 52 3.50 -17.79 -6.11
CA LYS A 52 2.92 -18.73 -7.09
C LYS A 52 1.40 -18.70 -7.16
N SER A 53 0.74 -18.19 -6.13
CA SER A 53 -0.73 -18.15 -6.08
C SER A 53 -1.35 -17.14 -7.05
N ASN A 54 -0.62 -16.05 -7.36
CA ASN A 54 -1.08 -15.00 -8.27
C ASN A 54 0.09 -14.46 -9.08
N THR A 55 0.13 -14.78 -10.36
CA THR A 55 1.24 -14.39 -11.26
C THR A 55 1.29 -12.88 -11.51
N LEU A 56 0.14 -12.21 -11.53
CA LEU A 56 0.10 -10.76 -11.67
C LEU A 56 0.77 -10.08 -10.48
N ASN A 57 0.43 -10.53 -9.27
CA ASN A 57 1.04 -10.05 -8.04
C ASN A 57 2.56 -10.31 -8.01
N MET A 58 2.97 -11.55 -8.32
CA MET A 58 4.39 -11.94 -8.42
C MET A 58 5.17 -11.02 -9.36
N HIS A 59 4.62 -10.70 -10.52
CA HIS A 59 5.26 -9.87 -11.55
C HIS A 59 5.59 -8.45 -11.05
N TYR A 60 4.67 -7.88 -10.25
CA TYR A 60 4.88 -6.55 -9.65
C TYR A 60 5.81 -6.57 -8.44
N HIS A 61 5.91 -7.71 -7.74
CA HIS A 61 6.83 -7.83 -6.60
C HIS A 61 8.26 -8.16 -7.00
N LEU A 62 8.46 -8.96 -8.08
CA LEU A 62 9.77 -9.50 -8.45
C LEU A 62 10.06 -9.29 -9.94
N ALA A 63 11.24 -8.77 -10.25
CA ALA A 63 11.72 -8.71 -11.62
C ALA A 63 12.38 -10.05 -12.06
N ASP A 64 13.02 -10.75 -11.13
CA ASP A 64 13.57 -12.10 -11.31
C ASP A 64 13.06 -13.06 -10.21
N PRO A 65 11.87 -13.66 -10.39
CA PRO A 65 11.32 -14.60 -9.41
C PRO A 65 12.24 -15.80 -9.10
N ALA A 66 13.06 -16.23 -10.05
CA ALA A 66 13.94 -17.37 -9.86
C ALA A 66 15.05 -17.08 -8.82
N ALA A 67 15.51 -15.85 -8.71
CA ALA A 67 16.48 -15.42 -7.69
C ALA A 67 15.94 -15.62 -6.27
N PHE A 68 14.62 -15.60 -6.09
CA PHE A 68 13.92 -15.79 -4.81
C PHE A 68 13.35 -17.22 -4.64
N GLY A 69 13.76 -18.17 -5.49
CA GLY A 69 13.32 -19.56 -5.40
C GLY A 69 11.95 -19.84 -6.01
N VAL A 70 11.34 -18.85 -6.67
CA VAL A 70 10.06 -19.02 -7.37
C VAL A 70 10.34 -19.55 -8.78
N THR A 71 10.46 -20.85 -8.89
CA THR A 71 10.68 -21.58 -10.14
C THR A 71 9.47 -22.47 -10.44
N ASP A 72 9.34 -22.94 -11.67
CA ASP A 72 8.32 -23.94 -12.08
C ASP A 72 6.88 -23.55 -11.66
N TYR A 73 6.45 -22.36 -12.07
CA TYR A 73 5.07 -21.89 -11.88
C TYR A 73 4.30 -21.91 -13.21
N THR A 74 2.99 -22.06 -13.10
CA THR A 74 2.05 -21.86 -14.20
C THR A 74 1.38 -20.50 -14.00
N PRO A 75 1.25 -19.65 -15.03
CA PRO A 75 0.54 -18.38 -14.89
C PRO A 75 -0.91 -18.59 -14.41
N VAL A 76 -1.32 -17.84 -13.40
CA VAL A 76 -2.64 -17.97 -12.79
C VAL A 76 -3.17 -16.61 -12.31
N LEU A 77 -4.45 -16.34 -12.60
CA LEU A 77 -5.30 -15.39 -11.89
C LEU A 77 -6.10 -16.16 -10.84
N SER A 78 -5.99 -15.76 -9.58
CA SER A 78 -6.67 -16.45 -8.47
C SER A 78 -8.18 -16.20 -8.52
N CYS A 79 -8.95 -17.20 -8.90
CA CYS A 79 -10.41 -17.14 -8.92
C CYS A 79 -11.01 -17.12 -7.50
N TYR A 80 -12.17 -16.47 -7.34
CA TYR A 80 -12.96 -16.55 -6.12
C TYR A 80 -13.67 -17.92 -6.07
N ASP A 81 -13.34 -18.71 -5.03
CA ASP A 81 -13.91 -20.04 -4.80
C ASP A 81 -14.01 -20.28 -3.29
N ALA A 82 -15.22 -20.55 -2.81
CA ALA A 82 -15.48 -20.83 -1.39
C ALA A 82 -14.65 -22.02 -0.84
N LYS A 83 -14.35 -23.02 -1.68
CA LYS A 83 -13.49 -24.15 -1.28
C LYS A 83 -12.02 -23.72 -1.18
N ALA A 84 -11.56 -22.89 -2.11
CA ALA A 84 -10.22 -22.32 -2.06
C ALA A 84 -10.06 -21.41 -0.83
N ALA A 85 -11.06 -20.62 -0.47
CA ALA A 85 -11.08 -19.81 0.74
C ALA A 85 -10.94 -20.65 2.03
N LEU A 86 -11.73 -21.75 2.14
CA LEU A 86 -11.62 -22.68 3.28
C LEU A 86 -10.25 -23.38 3.34
N HIS A 87 -9.68 -23.71 2.19
CA HIS A 87 -8.35 -24.31 2.12
C HIS A 87 -7.28 -23.31 2.56
N SER A 88 -7.34 -22.08 2.08
CA SER A 88 -6.45 -20.98 2.46
C SER A 88 -6.52 -20.68 3.97
N GLN A 89 -7.73 -20.67 4.55
CA GLN A 89 -7.90 -20.52 5.98
C GLN A 89 -7.19 -21.65 6.76
N ALA A 90 -7.38 -22.90 6.35
CA ALA A 90 -6.73 -24.06 6.99
C ALA A 90 -5.19 -24.01 6.86
N GLU A 91 -4.66 -23.55 5.73
CA GLU A 91 -3.22 -23.35 5.54
C GLU A 91 -2.70 -22.22 6.45
N THR A 92 -3.45 -21.13 6.59
CA THR A 92 -3.12 -20.03 7.49
C THR A 92 -3.09 -20.47 8.95
N GLU A 93 -4.09 -21.25 9.40
CA GLU A 93 -4.13 -21.85 10.74
C GLU A 93 -2.91 -22.76 11.01
N ASN A 94 -2.55 -23.62 10.05
CA ASN A 94 -1.40 -24.51 10.15
C ASN A 94 -0.08 -23.73 10.21
N THR A 95 0.06 -22.71 9.38
CA THR A 95 1.24 -21.84 9.32
C THR A 95 1.40 -21.06 10.62
N LEU A 96 0.33 -20.48 11.14
CA LEU A 96 0.32 -19.78 12.42
C LEU A 96 0.70 -20.72 13.57
N ALA A 97 0.14 -21.93 13.60
CA ALA A 97 0.49 -22.94 14.60
C ALA A 97 1.98 -23.35 14.52
N ALA A 98 2.52 -23.47 13.30
CA ALA A 98 3.92 -23.81 13.08
C ALA A 98 4.86 -22.66 13.52
N LEU A 99 4.50 -21.39 13.26
CA LEU A 99 5.23 -20.22 13.74
C LEU A 99 5.18 -20.10 15.27
N LYS A 100 4.01 -20.27 15.89
CA LYS A 100 3.85 -20.23 17.36
C LYS A 100 4.62 -21.34 18.09
N ALA A 101 4.94 -22.44 17.42
CA ALA A 101 5.80 -23.49 17.97
C ALA A 101 7.29 -23.13 17.99
N ILE A 102 7.69 -22.02 17.34
CA ILE A 102 9.06 -21.50 17.35
C ILE A 102 9.24 -20.59 18.57
N ARG A 103 10.39 -20.65 19.18
CA ARG A 103 10.75 -19.76 20.29
C ARG A 103 11.47 -18.52 19.74
N PRO A 104 10.86 -17.32 19.74
CA PRO A 104 11.47 -16.13 19.14
C PRO A 104 12.83 -15.75 19.75
N LYS A 105 13.03 -16.03 21.05
CA LYS A 105 14.35 -15.84 21.72
C LYS A 105 15.48 -16.71 21.15
N LYS A 106 15.18 -17.61 20.21
CA LYS A 106 16.13 -18.48 19.49
C LYS A 106 16.37 -18.05 18.05
N LEU A 107 15.78 -16.96 17.64
CA LEU A 107 15.96 -16.35 16.34
C LEU A 107 16.98 -15.20 16.41
N SER A 108 17.50 -14.77 15.27
CA SER A 108 18.19 -13.49 15.16
C SER A 108 17.24 -12.34 15.50
N ALA A 109 17.74 -11.15 15.82
CA ALA A 109 16.87 -10.01 16.14
C ALA A 109 15.93 -9.66 14.98
N PRO A 110 16.39 -9.56 13.69
CA PRO A 110 15.49 -9.35 12.56
C PRO A 110 14.43 -10.45 12.38
N ASP A 111 14.84 -11.72 12.49
CA ASP A 111 13.89 -12.84 12.37
C ASP A 111 12.89 -12.89 13.53
N ALA A 112 13.28 -12.47 14.75
CA ALA A 112 12.37 -12.40 15.89
C ALA A 112 11.33 -11.28 15.71
N ALA A 113 11.72 -10.14 15.14
CA ALA A 113 10.82 -9.06 14.77
C ALA A 113 9.85 -9.53 13.67
N LEU A 114 10.37 -10.12 12.59
CA LEU A 114 9.56 -10.68 11.52
C LEU A 114 8.60 -11.78 12.02
N TRP A 115 9.06 -12.67 12.89
CA TRP A 115 8.19 -13.68 13.51
C TRP A 115 6.98 -13.04 14.19
N LYS A 116 7.19 -11.94 14.89
CA LYS A 116 6.13 -11.21 15.60
C LYS A 116 5.14 -10.59 14.62
N LEU A 117 5.64 -9.89 13.59
CA LEU A 117 4.83 -9.29 12.54
C LEU A 117 4.00 -10.35 11.80
N LEU A 118 4.62 -11.43 11.33
CA LEU A 118 3.92 -12.52 10.64
C LEU A 118 2.87 -13.19 11.54
N THR A 119 3.17 -13.39 12.82
CA THR A 119 2.20 -13.98 13.76
C THR A 119 0.97 -13.07 13.91
N ARG A 120 1.15 -11.77 14.11
CA ARG A 120 0.04 -10.81 14.21
C ARG A 120 -0.75 -10.68 12.91
N SER A 121 -0.06 -10.62 11.78
CA SER A 121 -0.70 -10.54 10.47
C SER A 121 -1.58 -11.76 10.19
N LEU A 122 -1.09 -12.98 10.44
CA LEU A 122 -1.86 -14.20 10.28
C LEU A 122 -3.03 -14.30 11.28
N GLU A 123 -2.86 -13.82 12.52
CA GLU A 123 -3.97 -13.72 13.49
C GLU A 123 -5.07 -12.79 13.00
N ASN A 124 -4.71 -11.64 12.43
CA ASN A 124 -5.68 -10.70 11.86
C ASN A 124 -6.35 -11.28 10.62
N THR A 125 -5.61 -11.92 9.72
CA THR A 125 -6.17 -12.63 8.56
C THR A 125 -7.20 -13.68 8.98
N LEU A 126 -6.90 -14.46 10.01
CA LEU A 126 -7.86 -15.44 10.55
C LEU A 126 -9.07 -14.80 11.22
N ALA A 127 -8.89 -13.66 11.88
CA ALA A 127 -10.02 -12.92 12.45
C ALA A 127 -10.96 -12.41 11.34
N LEU A 128 -10.41 -11.84 10.25
CA LEU A 128 -11.18 -11.41 9.08
C LEU A 128 -11.86 -12.56 8.35
N SER A 129 -11.22 -13.74 8.24
CA SER A 129 -11.82 -14.92 7.59
C SER A 129 -13.08 -15.43 8.31
N GLY A 130 -13.32 -15.00 9.54
CA GLY A 130 -14.56 -15.24 10.27
C GLY A 130 -15.78 -14.47 9.75
N PHE A 131 -15.59 -13.52 8.82
CA PHE A 131 -16.63 -12.66 8.27
C PHE A 131 -16.79 -12.93 6.76
N PRO A 132 -17.51 -13.98 6.35
CA PRO A 132 -17.71 -14.29 4.94
C PRO A 132 -18.54 -13.19 4.24
N TYR A 133 -18.26 -12.97 2.97
CA TYR A 133 -18.99 -12.04 2.10
C TYR A 133 -18.80 -10.54 2.37
N TYR A 134 -17.86 -10.15 3.24
CA TYR A 134 -17.53 -8.74 3.47
C TYR A 134 -16.55 -8.17 2.44
N GLU A 135 -15.83 -9.01 1.71
CA GLU A 135 -14.97 -8.53 0.62
C GLU A 135 -15.80 -7.98 -0.53
N GLU A 136 -15.34 -6.87 -1.10
CA GLU A 136 -15.96 -6.18 -2.25
C GLU A 136 -15.00 -6.20 -3.45
N PRO A 137 -14.85 -7.36 -4.15
CA PRO A 137 -13.95 -7.47 -5.29
C PRO A 137 -14.41 -6.63 -6.48
N LEU A 138 -15.69 -6.32 -6.57
CA LEU A 138 -16.27 -5.39 -7.52
C LEU A 138 -16.74 -4.14 -6.80
N SER A 139 -16.25 -2.98 -7.24
CA SER A 139 -16.59 -1.69 -6.63
C SER A 139 -16.39 -0.58 -7.66
N PRO A 140 -17.24 0.46 -7.69
CA PRO A 140 -17.01 1.62 -8.53
C PRO A 140 -15.67 2.32 -8.30
N VAL A 141 -15.15 2.29 -7.05
CA VAL A 141 -13.93 3.02 -6.66
C VAL A 141 -12.65 2.23 -6.94
N SER A 142 -12.61 0.96 -6.58
CA SER A 142 -11.39 0.14 -6.59
C SER A 142 -11.62 -1.30 -7.04
N GLY A 143 -12.71 -1.56 -7.78
CA GLY A 143 -13.07 -2.90 -8.19
C GLY A 143 -12.13 -3.50 -9.25
N THR A 144 -12.07 -4.81 -9.28
CA THR A 144 -11.28 -5.59 -10.24
C THR A 144 -11.57 -5.21 -11.68
N GLN A 145 -12.83 -4.90 -12.02
CA GLN A 145 -13.23 -4.52 -13.38
C GLN A 145 -12.51 -3.27 -13.90
N SER A 146 -12.08 -2.37 -13.01
CA SER A 146 -11.31 -1.16 -13.38
C SER A 146 -9.80 -1.34 -13.16
N ASN A 147 -9.39 -2.08 -12.14
CA ASN A 147 -7.97 -2.22 -11.77
C ASN A 147 -7.23 -3.25 -12.66
N LEU A 148 -7.84 -4.39 -12.99
CA LEU A 148 -7.18 -5.41 -13.79
C LEU A 148 -6.67 -4.89 -15.15
N PRO A 149 -7.45 -4.12 -15.94
CA PRO A 149 -6.95 -3.57 -17.20
C PRO A 149 -5.78 -2.60 -17.04
N ILE A 150 -5.74 -1.83 -15.95
CA ILE A 150 -4.63 -0.93 -15.64
C ILE A 150 -3.36 -1.75 -15.36
N LEU A 151 -3.46 -2.77 -14.51
CA LEU A 151 -2.35 -3.67 -14.24
C LEU A 151 -1.87 -4.40 -15.49
N LEU A 152 -2.77 -4.85 -16.35
CA LEU A 152 -2.40 -5.43 -17.65
C LEU A 152 -1.73 -4.41 -18.58
N ALA A 153 -2.17 -3.15 -18.59
CA ALA A 153 -1.56 -2.09 -19.41
C ALA A 153 -0.13 -1.76 -18.97
N GLU A 154 0.16 -1.83 -17.68
CA GLU A 154 1.47 -1.50 -17.10
C GLU A 154 2.35 -2.75 -16.86
N TYR A 155 1.91 -3.94 -17.22
CA TYR A 155 2.65 -5.20 -17.07
C TYR A 155 3.98 -5.15 -17.85
N SER A 156 5.10 -5.11 -17.17
CA SER A 156 6.43 -4.90 -17.81
C SER A 156 6.90 -6.13 -18.60
N PHE A 157 7.42 -5.94 -19.81
CA PHE A 157 8.04 -7.01 -20.60
C PHE A 157 9.57 -6.90 -20.50
N ARG A 158 10.19 -7.67 -19.60
CA ARG A 158 11.65 -7.76 -19.41
C ARG A 158 12.23 -8.93 -20.19
N THR A 159 11.45 -9.99 -20.33
CA THR A 159 11.83 -11.26 -20.97
C THR A 159 10.72 -11.77 -21.89
N ARG A 160 11.02 -12.78 -22.69
CA ARG A 160 10.01 -13.53 -23.45
C ARG A 160 8.93 -14.14 -22.54
N ARG A 161 9.36 -14.64 -21.38
CA ARG A 161 8.46 -15.25 -20.41
C ARG A 161 7.37 -14.28 -19.91
N ASP A 162 7.72 -13.01 -19.70
CA ASP A 162 6.73 -12.00 -19.28
C ASP A 162 5.62 -11.81 -20.32
N VAL A 163 5.96 -11.86 -21.62
CA VAL A 163 4.96 -11.78 -22.70
C VAL A 163 4.04 -13.00 -22.70
N GLU A 164 4.61 -14.19 -22.52
CA GLU A 164 3.86 -15.46 -22.47
C GLU A 164 2.96 -15.52 -21.25
N ASP A 165 3.45 -15.08 -20.08
CA ASP A 165 2.68 -15.01 -18.84
C ASP A 165 1.52 -14.01 -18.96
N TYR A 166 1.77 -12.81 -19.50
CA TYR A 166 0.72 -11.81 -19.77
C TYR A 166 -0.40 -12.39 -20.65
N LEU A 167 -0.04 -13.05 -21.76
CA LEU A 167 -1.01 -13.65 -22.66
C LEU A 167 -1.80 -14.78 -22.00
N ALA A 168 -1.15 -15.57 -21.14
CA ALA A 168 -1.81 -16.62 -20.36
C ALA A 168 -2.76 -16.05 -19.30
N LEU A 169 -2.41 -14.93 -18.67
CA LEU A 169 -3.29 -14.22 -17.72
C LEU A 169 -4.51 -13.63 -18.45
N LEU A 170 -4.29 -13.02 -19.62
CA LEU A 170 -5.36 -12.47 -20.44
C LEU A 170 -6.35 -13.57 -20.91
N ASP A 171 -5.85 -14.77 -21.20
CA ASP A 171 -6.68 -15.94 -21.60
C ASP A 171 -7.55 -16.49 -20.45
N GLN A 172 -7.24 -16.17 -19.19
CA GLN A 172 -7.98 -16.61 -18.00
C GLN A 172 -9.02 -15.58 -17.50
N THR A 173 -9.15 -14.44 -18.15
CA THR A 173 -10.02 -13.35 -17.64
C THR A 173 -11.50 -13.72 -17.67
N ASP A 174 -11.94 -14.60 -18.56
CA ASP A 174 -13.33 -15.07 -18.60
C ASP A 174 -13.67 -15.97 -17.41
N GLU A 175 -12.80 -16.94 -17.06
CA GLU A 175 -12.98 -17.79 -15.88
C GLU A 175 -12.89 -16.97 -14.60
N TYR A 176 -11.98 -16.01 -14.54
CA TYR A 176 -11.82 -15.12 -13.40
C TYR A 176 -13.07 -14.27 -13.17
N PHE A 177 -13.60 -13.61 -14.21
CA PHE A 177 -14.82 -12.78 -14.09
C PHE A 177 -16.06 -13.62 -13.82
N ALA A 178 -16.14 -14.84 -14.37
CA ALA A 178 -17.20 -15.76 -14.01
C ALA A 178 -17.18 -16.13 -12.52
N SER A 179 -15.98 -16.29 -11.93
CA SER A 179 -15.84 -16.56 -10.50
C SER A 179 -16.28 -15.38 -9.63
N LEU A 180 -15.99 -14.14 -10.06
CA LEU A 180 -16.47 -12.94 -9.37
C LEU A 180 -17.99 -12.86 -9.37
N LEU A 181 -18.62 -13.16 -10.51
CA LEU A 181 -20.08 -13.17 -10.61
C LEU A 181 -20.72 -14.24 -9.71
N VAL A 182 -20.13 -15.43 -9.62
CA VAL A 182 -20.58 -16.47 -8.69
C VAL A 182 -20.46 -15.99 -7.24
N TYR A 183 -19.36 -15.35 -6.89
CA TYR A 183 -19.17 -14.80 -5.54
C TYR A 183 -20.20 -13.71 -5.21
N GLU A 184 -20.47 -12.78 -6.13
CA GLU A 184 -21.50 -11.74 -5.94
C GLU A 184 -22.92 -12.34 -5.79
N GLN A 185 -23.22 -13.43 -6.53
CA GLN A 185 -24.47 -14.16 -6.35
C GLN A 185 -24.57 -14.82 -4.97
N GLU A 186 -23.51 -15.45 -4.49
CA GLU A 186 -23.45 -16.07 -3.17
C GLU A 186 -23.60 -15.00 -2.06
N LYS A 187 -22.97 -13.83 -2.23
CA LYS A 187 -23.15 -12.66 -1.33
C LYS A 187 -24.62 -12.24 -1.29
N ALA A 188 -25.24 -12.05 -2.45
CA ALA A 188 -26.62 -11.63 -2.55
C ALA A 188 -27.58 -12.65 -1.90
N ASP A 189 -27.36 -13.95 -2.13
CA ASP A 189 -28.15 -15.05 -1.52
C ASP A 189 -27.99 -15.08 0.01
N ALA A 190 -26.83 -14.63 0.53
CA ALA A 190 -26.55 -14.49 1.96
C ALA A 190 -27.07 -13.16 2.57
N GLY A 191 -27.62 -12.26 1.75
CA GLY A 191 -28.14 -10.97 2.18
C GLY A 191 -27.13 -9.81 2.12
N PHE A 192 -25.94 -10.02 1.54
CA PHE A 192 -24.92 -8.99 1.30
C PHE A 192 -25.05 -8.45 -0.13
N ILE A 193 -26.13 -7.72 -0.39
CA ILE A 193 -26.47 -7.26 -1.74
C ILE A 193 -25.78 -5.91 -2.01
N MET A 194 -25.07 -5.82 -3.14
CA MET A 194 -24.51 -4.54 -3.58
C MET A 194 -25.63 -3.54 -3.88
N PRO A 195 -25.58 -2.30 -3.34
CA PRO A 195 -26.57 -1.27 -3.65
C PRO A 195 -26.71 -1.03 -5.16
N ALA A 196 -27.95 -0.90 -5.65
CA ALA A 196 -28.23 -0.75 -7.07
C ALA A 196 -27.49 0.44 -7.72
N ALA A 197 -27.25 1.52 -6.96
CA ALA A 197 -26.46 2.66 -7.44
C ALA A 197 -25.02 2.27 -7.79
N PHE A 198 -24.37 1.47 -6.94
CA PHE A 198 -22.98 1.01 -7.16
C PHE A 198 -22.91 -0.03 -8.27
N LEU A 199 -23.85 -0.95 -8.28
CA LEU A 199 -23.96 -1.97 -9.31
C LEU A 199 -24.10 -1.35 -10.72
N LYS A 200 -24.93 -0.28 -10.86
CA LYS A 200 -25.06 0.47 -12.11
C LYS A 200 -23.75 1.12 -12.55
N GLU A 201 -22.97 1.65 -11.61
CA GLU A 201 -21.65 2.24 -11.90
C GLU A 201 -20.65 1.17 -12.35
N VAL A 202 -20.56 0.03 -11.64
CA VAL A 202 -19.70 -1.11 -12.02
C VAL A 202 -20.06 -1.61 -13.43
N ARG A 203 -21.36 -1.76 -13.72
CA ARG A 203 -21.81 -2.16 -15.06
C ARG A 203 -21.42 -1.16 -16.14
N ASN A 204 -21.61 0.15 -15.88
CA ASN A 204 -21.17 1.19 -16.82
C ASN A 204 -19.66 1.12 -17.07
N GLN A 205 -18.86 0.82 -16.06
CA GLN A 205 -17.42 0.57 -16.22
C GLN A 205 -17.16 -0.65 -17.10
N CYS A 206 -17.87 -1.75 -16.88
CA CYS A 206 -17.77 -2.92 -17.75
C CYS A 206 -18.08 -2.61 -19.23
N ASP A 207 -19.07 -1.77 -19.48
CA ASP A 207 -19.47 -1.39 -20.83
C ASP A 207 -18.49 -0.40 -21.52
N THR A 208 -17.72 0.37 -20.74
CA THR A 208 -16.93 1.51 -21.26
C THR A 208 -15.42 1.27 -21.28
N ILE A 209 -14.88 0.40 -20.41
CA ILE A 209 -13.43 0.14 -20.32
C ILE A 209 -12.95 -0.66 -21.53
N VAL A 210 -13.69 -1.71 -21.95
CA VAL A 210 -13.34 -2.54 -23.11
C VAL A 210 -14.46 -2.48 -24.12
N THR A 211 -14.27 -1.69 -25.18
CA THR A 211 -15.29 -1.51 -26.22
C THR A 211 -14.93 -2.20 -27.52
N LYS A 212 -15.93 -2.74 -28.21
CA LYS A 212 -15.76 -3.37 -29.51
C LYS A 212 -15.17 -2.38 -30.53
N GLU A 213 -15.65 -1.14 -30.53
CA GLU A 213 -15.20 -0.09 -31.47
C GLU A 213 -13.70 0.20 -31.33
N ALA A 214 -13.22 0.39 -30.10
CA ALA A 214 -11.80 0.64 -29.85
C ALA A 214 -10.92 -0.56 -30.27
N LEU A 215 -11.37 -1.80 -30.03
CA LEU A 215 -10.67 -3.00 -30.46
C LEU A 215 -10.66 -3.21 -31.99
N GLU A 216 -11.73 -2.85 -32.69
CA GLU A 216 -11.81 -2.97 -34.15
C GLU A 216 -10.98 -1.89 -34.87
N THR A 217 -10.74 -0.76 -34.23
CA THR A 217 -9.93 0.36 -34.78
C THR A 217 -8.49 0.35 -34.31
N ASP A 218 -8.06 -0.66 -33.55
CA ASP A 218 -6.72 -0.80 -32.97
C ASP A 218 -6.31 0.40 -32.10
N THR A 219 -7.29 1.03 -31.43
CA THR A 219 -7.08 2.21 -30.57
C THR A 219 -7.22 1.90 -29.08
N HIS A 220 -7.55 0.66 -28.74
CA HIS A 220 -7.68 0.25 -27.35
C HIS A 220 -6.32 0.26 -26.63
N PHE A 221 -6.27 0.82 -25.41
CA PHE A 221 -5.01 0.99 -24.67
C PHE A 221 -4.24 -0.33 -24.45
N LEU A 222 -4.92 -1.47 -24.27
CA LEU A 222 -4.26 -2.78 -24.15
C LEU A 222 -3.62 -3.27 -25.47
N GLN A 223 -4.06 -2.78 -26.63
CA GLN A 223 -3.39 -3.04 -27.90
C GLN A 223 -2.16 -2.15 -28.05
N THR A 224 -2.30 -0.85 -27.78
CA THR A 224 -1.22 0.14 -27.96
C THR A 224 -0.09 -0.07 -26.95
N THR A 225 -0.39 -0.22 -25.66
CA THR A 225 0.63 -0.48 -24.62
C THR A 225 1.34 -1.82 -24.79
N PHE A 226 0.62 -2.86 -25.25
CA PHE A 226 1.25 -4.15 -25.57
C PHE A 226 2.29 -4.01 -26.68
N GLN A 227 1.95 -3.31 -27.77
CA GLN A 227 2.88 -3.03 -28.86
C GLN A 227 4.09 -2.22 -28.41
N GLU A 228 3.87 -1.17 -27.61
CA GLU A 228 4.93 -0.32 -27.06
C GLU A 228 5.92 -1.13 -26.20
N ARG A 229 5.43 -2.06 -25.38
CA ARG A 229 6.25 -2.90 -24.51
C ARG A 229 6.99 -4.01 -25.24
N LEU A 230 6.50 -4.47 -26.39
CA LEU A 230 7.23 -5.42 -27.24
C LEU A 230 8.41 -4.76 -27.98
N ALA A 231 8.34 -3.46 -28.27
CA ALA A 231 9.35 -2.76 -29.07
C ALA A 231 10.78 -2.84 -28.48
N PRO A 232 11.01 -2.67 -27.15
CA PRO A 232 12.32 -2.89 -26.55
C PRO A 232 12.84 -4.31 -26.73
N LEU A 233 12.02 -5.35 -26.52
CA LEU A 233 12.41 -6.75 -26.65
C LEU A 233 12.85 -7.07 -28.08
N LEU A 234 12.15 -6.52 -29.07
CA LEU A 234 12.52 -6.65 -30.48
C LEU A 234 13.82 -5.93 -30.80
N LYS A 235 13.99 -4.70 -30.30
CA LYS A 235 15.21 -3.89 -30.48
C LYS A 235 16.44 -4.56 -29.86
N GLU A 236 16.28 -5.18 -28.72
CA GLU A 236 17.35 -5.90 -27.99
C GLU A 236 17.54 -7.34 -28.46
N GLN A 237 16.77 -7.78 -29.47
CA GLN A 237 16.81 -9.12 -30.05
C GLN A 237 16.48 -10.26 -29.04
N ILE A 238 15.74 -9.96 -28.00
CA ILE A 238 15.20 -10.95 -27.06
C ILE A 238 14.13 -11.79 -27.73
N ILE A 239 13.35 -11.17 -28.64
CA ILE A 239 12.37 -11.82 -29.51
C ILE A 239 12.65 -11.48 -30.97
N THR A 240 12.23 -12.36 -31.88
CA THR A 240 12.30 -12.14 -33.34
C THR A 240 11.08 -11.33 -33.83
N ALA A 241 11.18 -10.78 -35.06
CA ALA A 241 10.05 -10.09 -35.69
C ALA A 241 8.84 -11.01 -35.96
N GLU A 242 9.09 -12.30 -36.23
CA GLU A 242 8.06 -13.31 -36.39
C GLU A 242 7.33 -13.57 -35.06
N GLU A 243 8.09 -13.73 -33.96
CA GLU A 243 7.51 -13.89 -32.62
C GLU A 243 6.71 -12.65 -32.19
N ALA A 244 7.22 -11.45 -32.43
CA ALA A 244 6.50 -10.20 -32.12
C ALA A 244 5.16 -10.14 -32.89
N SER A 245 5.16 -10.51 -34.18
CA SER A 245 3.92 -10.56 -34.98
C SER A 245 2.92 -11.58 -34.47
N LEU A 246 3.40 -12.75 -34.01
CA LEU A 246 2.55 -13.77 -33.40
C LEU A 246 1.95 -13.31 -32.08
N TYR A 247 2.75 -12.68 -31.20
CA TYR A 247 2.28 -12.15 -29.92
C TYR A 247 1.25 -11.03 -30.10
N LEU A 248 1.47 -10.10 -31.05
CA LEU A 248 0.49 -9.06 -31.39
C LEU A 248 -0.84 -9.66 -31.86
N ALA A 249 -0.79 -10.64 -32.76
CA ALA A 249 -1.99 -11.31 -33.25
C ALA A 249 -2.72 -12.10 -32.14
N GLN A 250 -1.96 -12.71 -31.22
CA GLN A 250 -2.54 -13.44 -30.09
C GLN A 250 -3.18 -12.48 -29.08
N ASN A 251 -2.52 -11.35 -28.74
CA ASN A 251 -3.10 -10.32 -27.88
C ASN A 251 -4.42 -9.80 -28.47
N ASP A 252 -4.41 -9.40 -29.73
CA ASP A 252 -5.62 -8.90 -30.41
C ASP A 252 -6.76 -9.93 -30.40
N ARG A 253 -6.46 -11.20 -30.69
CA ARG A 253 -7.42 -12.28 -30.61
C ARG A 253 -8.01 -12.41 -29.20
N LEU A 254 -7.17 -12.45 -28.15
CA LEU A 254 -7.62 -12.64 -26.77
C LEU A 254 -8.48 -11.46 -26.30
N LEU A 255 -8.09 -10.24 -26.61
CA LEU A 255 -8.89 -9.05 -26.30
C LEU A 255 -10.29 -9.14 -26.92
N LYS A 256 -10.39 -9.58 -28.17
CA LYS A 256 -11.68 -9.66 -28.90
C LYS A 256 -12.52 -10.90 -28.54
N THR A 257 -11.89 -12.06 -28.22
CA THR A 257 -12.60 -13.33 -28.04
C THR A 257 -12.70 -13.81 -26.61
N VAL A 258 -11.95 -13.21 -25.68
CA VAL A 258 -11.95 -13.56 -24.24
C VAL A 258 -12.34 -12.35 -23.42
N LEU A 259 -11.52 -11.28 -23.42
CA LEU A 259 -11.72 -10.15 -22.53
C LEU A 259 -13.03 -9.40 -22.78
N LEU A 260 -13.31 -9.00 -24.03
CA LEU A 260 -14.54 -8.28 -24.37
C LEU A 260 -15.81 -9.08 -24.01
N PRO A 261 -15.93 -10.39 -24.35
CA PRO A 261 -17.05 -11.20 -23.90
C PRO A 261 -17.12 -11.37 -22.38
N ALA A 262 -15.99 -11.45 -21.67
CA ALA A 262 -15.94 -11.55 -20.21
C ALA A 262 -16.54 -10.31 -19.53
N TYR A 263 -16.20 -9.12 -20.01
CA TYR A 263 -16.80 -7.86 -19.52
C TYR A 263 -18.31 -7.81 -19.78
N ALA A 264 -18.74 -8.18 -20.99
CA ALA A 264 -20.17 -8.21 -21.32
C ALA A 264 -20.93 -9.21 -20.41
N ALA A 265 -20.38 -10.42 -20.21
CA ALA A 265 -20.99 -11.43 -19.34
C ALA A 265 -21.05 -10.98 -17.87
N LEU A 266 -20.01 -10.31 -17.37
CA LEU A 266 -20.00 -9.73 -16.02
C LEU A 266 -21.10 -8.67 -15.87
N GLY A 267 -21.16 -7.69 -16.78
CA GLY A 267 -22.18 -6.64 -16.78
C GLY A 267 -23.61 -7.16 -16.86
N ASP A 268 -23.86 -8.14 -17.76
CA ASP A 268 -25.17 -8.79 -17.91
C ASP A 268 -25.56 -9.61 -16.69
N GLY A 269 -24.58 -10.32 -16.10
CA GLY A 269 -24.81 -11.13 -14.89
C GLY A 269 -25.14 -10.25 -13.67
N LEU A 270 -24.43 -9.15 -13.49
CA LEU A 270 -24.70 -8.20 -12.41
C LEU A 270 -26.10 -7.56 -12.50
N LEU A 271 -26.64 -7.37 -13.71
CA LEU A 271 -28.01 -6.86 -13.89
C LEU A 271 -29.06 -7.76 -13.20
N LEU A 272 -28.80 -9.05 -13.09
CA LEU A 272 -29.71 -10.01 -12.45
C LEU A 272 -29.72 -9.86 -10.91
N LEU A 273 -28.74 -9.20 -10.34
CA LEU A 273 -28.58 -8.96 -8.90
C LEU A 273 -29.11 -7.58 -8.48
N GLU A 274 -29.61 -6.77 -9.41
CA GLU A 274 -30.07 -5.40 -9.13
C GLU A 274 -31.32 -5.42 -8.24
N ASP A 275 -31.22 -4.75 -7.08
CA ASP A 275 -32.35 -4.52 -6.14
C ASP A 275 -32.38 -3.03 -5.73
N ASP A 276 -33.31 -2.29 -6.34
CA ASP A 276 -33.49 -0.86 -6.06
C ASP A 276 -33.92 -0.54 -4.60
N SER A 277 -34.31 -1.55 -3.81
CA SER A 277 -34.65 -1.37 -2.39
C SER A 277 -33.40 -1.30 -1.50
N VAL A 278 -32.23 -1.75 -1.99
CA VAL A 278 -30.98 -1.72 -1.25
C VAL A 278 -30.29 -0.38 -1.44
N LEU A 279 -30.21 0.39 -0.38
CA LEU A 279 -29.57 1.72 -0.37
C LEU A 279 -28.14 1.63 0.17
N PRO A 280 -27.24 2.52 -0.28
CA PRO A 280 -25.90 2.63 0.28
C PRO A 280 -25.94 2.85 1.81
N ALA A 281 -25.23 2.00 2.55
CA ALA A 281 -25.14 2.07 4.00
C ALA A 281 -23.78 1.52 4.47
N GLY A 282 -23.35 1.92 5.68
CA GLY A 282 -22.09 1.45 6.24
C GLY A 282 -22.11 -0.01 6.71
N LEU A 283 -20.95 -0.56 6.99
CA LEU A 283 -20.75 -1.93 7.46
C LEU A 283 -21.60 -2.25 8.71
N ALA A 284 -21.78 -1.29 9.61
CA ALA A 284 -22.61 -1.45 10.82
C ALA A 284 -24.09 -1.81 10.53
N SER A 285 -24.56 -1.65 9.29
CA SER A 285 -25.88 -2.11 8.88
C SER A 285 -25.97 -3.61 8.60
N LEU A 286 -24.81 -4.28 8.46
CA LEU A 286 -24.67 -5.70 8.18
C LEU A 286 -24.52 -6.51 9.48
N PRO A 287 -24.84 -7.83 9.48
CA PRO A 287 -24.63 -8.70 10.63
C PRO A 287 -23.15 -8.69 11.08
N GLU A 288 -22.89 -8.41 12.36
CA GLU A 288 -21.52 -8.31 12.92
C GLU A 288 -20.62 -7.25 12.26
N GLY A 289 -21.19 -6.29 11.53
CA GLY A 289 -20.47 -5.29 10.76
C GLY A 289 -19.53 -4.39 11.57
N GLN A 290 -19.88 -4.08 12.83
CA GLN A 290 -18.99 -3.35 13.74
C GLN A 290 -17.75 -4.18 14.08
N ALA A 291 -17.91 -5.47 14.38
CA ALA A 291 -16.80 -6.36 14.70
C ALA A 291 -15.89 -6.58 13.48
N TYR A 292 -16.46 -6.69 12.29
CA TYR A 292 -15.69 -6.72 11.03
C TYR A 292 -14.90 -5.43 10.84
N TYR A 293 -15.54 -4.26 11.02
CA TYR A 293 -14.89 -2.96 10.85
C TYR A 293 -13.69 -2.77 11.79
N GLU A 294 -13.79 -3.23 13.05
CA GLU A 294 -12.66 -3.19 14.00
C GLU A 294 -11.46 -4.01 13.49
N GLN A 295 -11.68 -5.19 12.92
CA GLN A 295 -10.61 -6.02 12.37
C GLN A 295 -10.06 -5.45 11.05
N LEU A 296 -10.95 -4.93 10.19
CA LEU A 296 -10.57 -4.26 8.95
C LEU A 296 -9.68 -3.05 9.22
N LEU A 297 -10.04 -2.22 10.21
CA LEU A 297 -9.27 -1.05 10.60
C LEU A 297 -7.83 -1.44 10.99
N ILE A 298 -7.66 -2.49 11.79
CA ILE A 298 -6.32 -3.01 12.14
C ILE A 298 -5.57 -3.45 10.87
N SER A 299 -6.24 -4.17 9.98
CA SER A 299 -5.65 -4.66 8.73
C SER A 299 -5.21 -3.53 7.81
N GLU A 300 -6.10 -2.54 7.59
CA GLU A 300 -5.86 -1.44 6.66
C GLU A 300 -4.86 -0.42 7.18
N THR A 301 -4.85 -0.17 8.50
CA THR A 301 -4.03 0.90 9.07
C THR A 301 -2.78 0.42 9.80
N GLY A 302 -2.76 -0.80 10.32
CA GLY A 302 -1.71 -1.27 11.24
C GLY A 302 -1.81 -0.66 12.65
N SER A 303 -2.87 0.08 12.96
CA SER A 303 -3.12 0.63 14.30
C SER A 303 -3.99 -0.33 15.12
N TYR A 304 -3.58 -0.57 16.36
CA TYR A 304 -4.31 -1.40 17.33
C TYR A 304 -5.06 -0.56 18.37
N ARG A 305 -5.22 0.75 18.12
CA ARG A 305 -5.97 1.63 19.03
C ARG A 305 -7.46 1.29 19.01
N PRO A 306 -8.12 1.30 20.17
CA PRO A 306 -9.59 1.23 20.22
C PRO A 306 -10.23 2.39 19.45
N ILE A 307 -11.37 2.15 18.80
CA ILE A 307 -12.08 3.18 18.00
C ILE A 307 -12.35 4.45 18.81
N ALA A 308 -12.72 4.33 20.08
CA ALA A 308 -12.96 5.50 20.94
C ALA A 308 -11.71 6.38 21.12
N GLU A 309 -10.51 5.77 21.17
CA GLU A 309 -9.24 6.52 21.24
C GLU A 309 -8.94 7.18 19.91
N ILE A 310 -9.18 6.49 18.79
CA ILE A 310 -9.03 7.06 17.44
C ILE A 310 -9.97 8.26 17.25
N GLN A 311 -11.23 8.15 17.64
CA GLN A 311 -12.20 9.26 17.59
C GLN A 311 -11.75 10.46 18.44
N GLN A 312 -11.19 10.20 19.62
CA GLN A 312 -10.63 11.25 20.46
C GLN A 312 -9.45 11.94 19.77
N MET A 313 -8.47 11.19 19.24
CA MET A 313 -7.32 11.73 18.52
C MET A 313 -7.77 12.60 17.34
N LEU A 314 -8.70 12.10 16.53
CA LEU A 314 -9.26 12.83 15.39
C LEU A 314 -9.97 14.12 15.83
N THR A 315 -10.75 14.08 16.89
CA THR A 315 -11.48 15.26 17.41
C THR A 315 -10.53 16.33 17.96
N GLU A 316 -9.49 15.91 18.67
CA GLU A 316 -8.46 16.80 19.18
C GLU A 316 -7.70 17.44 18.03
N GLN A 317 -7.28 16.66 17.04
CA GLN A 317 -6.56 17.16 15.87
C GLN A 317 -7.44 18.10 15.03
N PHE A 318 -8.72 17.76 14.82
CA PHE A 318 -9.68 18.62 14.13
C PHE A 318 -9.74 20.02 14.79
N SER A 319 -9.78 20.05 16.11
CA SER A 319 -9.82 21.30 16.86
C SER A 319 -8.53 22.12 16.71
N LEU A 320 -7.38 21.43 16.70
CA LEU A 320 -6.08 22.08 16.48
C LEU A 320 -5.97 22.69 15.08
N GLU A 321 -6.36 21.96 14.04
CA GLU A 321 -6.33 22.43 12.66
C GLU A 321 -7.27 23.63 12.45
N TYR A 322 -8.47 23.57 13.03
CA TYR A 322 -9.43 24.67 12.97
C TYR A 322 -8.88 25.97 13.60
N GLU A 323 -8.25 25.88 14.77
CA GLU A 323 -7.64 27.06 15.42
C GLU A 323 -6.42 27.59 14.64
N GLU A 324 -5.60 26.73 14.01
CA GLU A 324 -4.50 27.18 13.15
C GLU A 324 -5.02 27.86 11.87
N ILE A 325 -6.07 27.34 11.22
CA ILE A 325 -6.74 28.02 10.08
C ILE A 325 -7.17 29.42 10.48
N LYS A 326 -7.84 29.55 11.61
CA LYS A 326 -8.32 30.84 12.11
C LYS A 326 -7.16 31.81 12.38
N LYS A 327 -6.09 31.34 13.00
CA LYS A 327 -4.89 32.13 13.29
C LYS A 327 -4.22 32.63 12.00
N ILE A 328 -4.14 31.79 10.94
CA ILE A 328 -3.61 32.19 9.64
C ILE A 328 -4.51 33.27 9.03
N ALA A 329 -5.83 33.07 9.01
CA ALA A 329 -6.81 34.03 8.48
C ALA A 329 -6.78 35.38 9.22
N ASP A 330 -6.63 35.38 10.56
CA ASP A 330 -6.50 36.59 11.38
C ASP A 330 -5.17 37.31 11.12
N THR A 331 -4.10 36.58 10.81
CA THR A 331 -2.77 37.14 10.56
C THR A 331 -2.64 37.73 9.16
N TYR A 332 -3.29 37.11 8.18
CA TYR A 332 -3.25 37.46 6.76
C TYR A 332 -4.66 37.63 6.19
N PRO A 333 -5.40 38.68 6.61
CA PRO A 333 -6.80 38.86 6.17
C PRO A 333 -6.97 39.03 4.64
N GLU A 334 -5.90 39.45 3.95
CA GLU A 334 -5.86 39.54 2.49
C GLU A 334 -6.02 38.19 1.78
N ILE A 335 -5.73 37.04 2.45
CA ILE A 335 -5.91 35.71 1.89
C ILE A 335 -7.39 35.47 1.50
N ILE A 336 -8.32 35.97 2.29
CA ILE A 336 -9.76 35.84 2.01
C ILE A 336 -10.13 36.51 0.69
N GLU A 337 -9.52 37.66 0.40
CA GLU A 337 -9.70 38.38 -0.85
C GLU A 337 -9.08 37.61 -2.03
N HIS A 338 -7.90 37.02 -1.84
CA HIS A 338 -7.23 36.18 -2.83
C HIS A 338 -8.06 34.94 -3.22
N ILE A 339 -8.60 34.22 -2.25
CA ILE A 339 -9.45 33.03 -2.48
C ILE A 339 -10.72 33.43 -3.24
N THR A 340 -11.34 34.57 -2.92
CA THR A 340 -12.58 35.01 -3.55
C THR A 340 -12.40 35.57 -4.97
N GLN A 341 -11.19 36.04 -5.32
CA GLN A 341 -10.89 36.61 -6.64
C GLN A 341 -10.27 35.62 -7.63
N ASP A 342 -10.10 34.37 -7.24
CA ASP A 342 -9.45 33.32 -8.05
C ASP A 342 -8.06 33.75 -8.56
N ASN A 343 -7.39 34.62 -7.80
CA ASN A 343 -6.04 35.07 -8.06
C ASN A 343 -5.05 34.00 -7.61
N THR A 344 -4.90 32.96 -8.42
CA THR A 344 -3.82 32.00 -8.27
C THR A 344 -2.51 32.67 -8.68
N GLU A 345 -1.71 33.09 -7.68
CA GLU A 345 -0.32 33.45 -7.95
C GLU A 345 0.37 32.23 -8.58
N SER A 346 1.13 32.48 -9.65
CA SER A 346 1.81 31.44 -10.40
C SER A 346 2.84 30.74 -9.52
N PHE A 347 2.63 29.47 -9.19
CA PHE A 347 3.65 28.65 -8.52
C PHE A 347 4.93 28.63 -9.38
N PRO A 348 6.14 28.71 -8.78
CA PRO A 348 7.39 28.89 -9.54
C PRO A 348 7.73 27.76 -10.50
N PHE A 349 7.22 26.56 -10.27
CA PHE A 349 7.45 25.39 -11.14
C PHE A 349 6.18 24.96 -11.88
N HIS A 350 6.37 24.57 -13.15
CA HIS A 350 5.32 24.00 -14.00
C HIS A 350 5.71 22.61 -14.53
N ASP A 351 7.01 22.31 -14.56
CA ASP A 351 7.54 21.03 -15.02
C ASP A 351 7.66 20.04 -13.82
N PRO A 352 6.96 18.91 -13.86
CA PRO A 352 7.05 17.89 -12.82
C PRO A 352 8.49 17.43 -12.52
N ALA A 353 9.36 17.39 -13.52
CA ALA A 353 10.77 17.00 -13.32
C ALA A 353 11.52 18.05 -12.50
N GLN A 354 11.24 19.35 -12.68
CA GLN A 354 11.82 20.42 -11.87
C GLN A 354 11.29 20.38 -10.43
N MET A 355 9.99 20.08 -10.24
CA MET A 355 9.38 19.93 -8.93
C MET A 355 10.05 18.78 -8.14
N LEU A 356 10.25 17.63 -8.78
CA LEU A 356 10.95 16.48 -8.16
C LEU A 356 12.41 16.79 -7.80
N LEU A 357 13.11 17.57 -8.61
CA LEU A 357 14.48 17.99 -8.31
C LEU A 357 14.53 18.94 -7.11
N ASP A 358 13.60 19.90 -7.01
CA ASP A 358 13.49 20.79 -5.86
C ASP A 358 13.16 20.04 -4.58
N LEU A 359 12.16 19.16 -4.61
CA LEU A 359 11.77 18.29 -3.50
C LEU A 359 12.96 17.46 -3.00
N ARG A 360 13.69 16.81 -3.92
CA ARG A 360 14.88 16.03 -3.62
C ARG A 360 15.99 16.89 -2.98
N SER A 361 16.13 18.12 -3.43
CA SER A 361 17.10 19.06 -2.83
C SER A 361 16.73 19.48 -1.42
N ARG A 362 15.45 19.78 -1.18
CA ARG A 362 14.97 20.26 0.13
C ARG A 362 14.98 19.16 1.19
N MET A 363 14.62 17.93 0.81
CA MET A 363 14.62 16.79 1.73
C MET A 363 16.01 16.39 2.22
N ALA A 364 17.08 16.71 1.48
CA ALA A 364 18.42 16.13 1.66
C ALA A 364 19.03 16.31 3.06
N LYS A 365 18.61 17.35 3.81
CA LYS A 365 19.10 17.61 5.18
C LYS A 365 18.42 16.76 6.25
N ASP A 366 17.14 16.35 6.00
CA ASP A 366 16.26 15.74 7.00
C ASP A 366 16.00 14.27 6.71
N PHE A 367 16.48 13.73 5.59
CA PHE A 367 16.27 12.34 5.17
C PHE A 367 17.58 11.63 4.80
N PRO A 368 17.72 10.33 5.09
CA PRO A 368 18.89 9.57 4.67
C PRO A 368 19.00 9.50 3.13
N ALA A 369 20.23 9.50 2.63
CA ALA A 369 20.47 9.31 1.21
C ALA A 369 20.03 7.91 0.77
N LEU A 370 19.49 7.79 -0.45
CA LEU A 370 19.21 6.48 -1.03
C LEU A 370 20.49 5.65 -1.14
N PRO A 371 20.49 4.40 -0.69
CA PRO A 371 21.63 3.50 -0.89
C PRO A 371 21.86 3.23 -2.39
N GLY A 372 23.11 3.01 -2.79
CA GLY A 372 23.47 2.61 -4.15
C GLY A 372 23.38 3.74 -5.21
N PRO A 373 23.28 3.39 -6.51
CA PRO A 373 23.24 4.37 -7.60
C PRO A 373 21.93 5.14 -7.64
N ASP A 374 21.93 6.33 -8.27
CA ASP A 374 20.72 7.12 -8.46
C ASP A 374 19.62 6.31 -9.19
N ALA A 375 18.41 6.38 -8.67
CA ALA A 375 17.21 5.87 -9.32
C ALA A 375 16.73 6.89 -10.37
N THR A 376 16.41 6.41 -11.57
CA THR A 376 15.79 7.27 -12.59
C THR A 376 14.30 7.37 -12.31
N VAL A 377 13.74 8.56 -12.50
CA VAL A 377 12.31 8.82 -12.35
C VAL A 377 11.76 9.38 -13.65
N THR A 378 10.70 8.77 -14.13
CA THR A 378 9.96 9.25 -15.31
C THR A 378 8.55 9.61 -14.90
N VAL A 379 8.14 10.83 -15.17
CA VAL A 379 6.74 11.25 -15.01
C VAL A 379 6.01 11.01 -16.30
N LYS A 380 4.90 10.28 -16.25
CA LYS A 380 4.03 9.92 -17.37
C LYS A 380 2.62 10.44 -17.13
N ASN A 381 1.88 10.69 -18.20
CA ASN A 381 0.45 10.94 -18.09
C ASN A 381 -0.32 9.62 -18.17
N VAL A 382 -1.38 9.52 -17.40
CA VAL A 382 -2.38 8.45 -17.56
C VAL A 382 -2.97 8.53 -18.97
N SER A 383 -3.21 7.39 -19.60
CA SER A 383 -3.90 7.34 -20.91
C SER A 383 -5.31 7.93 -20.79
N ALA A 384 -5.73 8.76 -21.75
CA ALA A 384 -7.02 9.45 -21.71
C ALA A 384 -8.22 8.52 -21.47
N ASN A 385 -8.16 7.28 -21.97
CA ASN A 385 -9.22 6.28 -21.78
C ASN A 385 -9.26 5.71 -20.35
N LEU A 386 -8.18 5.86 -19.59
CA LEU A 386 -8.06 5.39 -18.20
C LEU A 386 -8.25 6.52 -17.17
N GLU A 387 -8.17 7.78 -17.57
CA GLU A 387 -8.32 8.92 -16.66
C GLU A 387 -9.57 8.87 -15.77
N PRO A 388 -10.77 8.46 -16.26
CA PRO A 388 -11.95 8.37 -15.41
C PRO A 388 -11.80 7.40 -14.24
N TYR A 389 -10.98 6.35 -14.41
CA TYR A 389 -10.84 5.22 -13.48
C TYR A 389 -9.59 5.30 -12.61
N CYS A 390 -8.63 6.15 -12.95
CA CYS A 390 -7.37 6.29 -12.21
C CYS A 390 -7.46 7.36 -11.11
N ALA A 391 -6.66 7.17 -10.05
CA ALA A 391 -6.37 8.19 -9.05
C ALA A 391 -5.79 9.48 -9.69
N PRO A 392 -5.76 10.62 -8.98
CA PRO A 392 -5.12 11.85 -9.44
C PRO A 392 -3.67 11.68 -9.85
N ALA A 393 -2.91 10.92 -9.08
CA ALA A 393 -1.57 10.44 -9.43
C ALA A 393 -1.31 9.11 -8.74
N PHE A 394 -0.30 8.39 -9.19
CA PHE A 394 0.20 7.20 -8.49
C PHE A 394 1.64 6.88 -8.89
N TYR A 395 2.40 6.41 -7.94
CA TYR A 395 3.69 5.78 -8.16
C TYR A 395 3.49 4.30 -8.51
N LEU A 396 4.00 3.86 -9.65
CA LEU A 396 4.05 2.43 -9.96
C LEU A 396 5.21 1.80 -9.19
N THR A 397 4.87 1.05 -8.15
CA THR A 397 5.84 0.45 -7.22
C THR A 397 6.87 -0.40 -7.96
N ALA A 398 8.15 -0.11 -7.73
CA ALA A 398 9.24 -0.87 -8.31
C ALA A 398 9.34 -2.26 -7.68
N PRO A 399 9.67 -3.32 -8.45
CA PRO A 399 9.94 -4.62 -7.90
C PRO A 399 11.05 -4.60 -6.85
N LEU A 400 11.01 -5.52 -5.89
CA LEU A 400 11.99 -5.63 -4.81
C LEU A 400 13.43 -5.64 -5.32
N ASP A 401 13.67 -6.34 -6.42
CA ASP A 401 14.99 -6.58 -7.00
C ASP A 401 15.34 -5.68 -8.21
N ASP A 402 14.46 -4.74 -8.59
CA ASP A 402 14.77 -3.74 -9.63
C ASP A 402 14.18 -2.36 -9.32
N THR A 403 14.97 -1.55 -8.64
CA THR A 403 14.63 -0.15 -8.27
C THR A 403 15.31 0.90 -9.16
N ARG A 404 15.87 0.51 -10.32
CA ARG A 404 16.64 1.42 -11.16
C ARG A 404 15.79 2.42 -11.92
N ALA A 405 14.64 1.97 -12.41
CA ALA A 405 13.71 2.79 -13.20
C ALA A 405 12.36 2.87 -12.50
N ASN A 406 11.88 4.08 -12.27
CA ASN A 406 10.64 4.34 -11.55
C ASN A 406 9.72 5.21 -12.39
N SER A 407 8.41 5.00 -12.30
CA SER A 407 7.41 5.78 -13.02
C SER A 407 6.38 6.35 -12.06
N ILE A 408 6.11 7.65 -12.19
CA ILE A 408 4.98 8.33 -11.55
C ILE A 408 4.00 8.68 -12.66
N TYR A 409 2.73 8.33 -12.47
CA TYR A 409 1.65 8.65 -13.39
C TYR A 409 0.84 9.81 -12.87
N ILE A 410 0.53 10.78 -13.74
CA ILE A 410 -0.32 11.92 -13.43
C ILE A 410 -1.58 11.84 -14.28
N ASN A 411 -2.71 11.88 -13.63
CA ASN A 411 -4.02 12.00 -14.25
C ASN A 411 -4.35 13.49 -14.46
N ARG A 412 -4.16 13.97 -15.69
CA ARG A 412 -4.32 15.39 -16.01
C ARG A 412 -5.75 15.91 -15.85
N SER A 413 -6.75 15.02 -15.89
CA SER A 413 -8.14 15.41 -15.68
C SER A 413 -8.49 15.65 -14.20
N LYS A 414 -7.65 15.17 -13.27
CA LYS A 414 -7.90 15.20 -11.82
C LYS A 414 -6.84 15.93 -11.01
N THR A 415 -5.68 16.22 -11.60
CA THR A 415 -4.55 16.86 -10.89
C THR A 415 -4.30 18.23 -11.48
N PRO A 416 -4.65 19.32 -10.77
CA PRO A 416 -4.27 20.68 -11.13
C PRO A 416 -2.75 20.87 -11.17
N ASP A 417 -2.31 21.93 -11.85
CA ASP A 417 -0.91 22.36 -11.84
C ASP A 417 -0.56 23.15 -10.56
N GLY A 418 0.69 23.52 -10.42
CA GLY A 418 1.15 24.41 -9.35
C GLY A 418 1.37 23.70 -8.01
N LEU A 419 0.85 24.29 -6.92
CA LEU A 419 1.06 23.81 -5.55
C LEU A 419 0.52 22.39 -5.35
N GLU A 420 -0.68 22.09 -5.86
CA GLU A 420 -1.29 20.77 -5.70
C GLU A 420 -0.48 19.68 -6.41
N LEU A 421 0.02 19.95 -7.62
CA LEU A 421 0.94 19.02 -8.30
C LEU A 421 2.25 18.85 -7.54
N TYR A 422 2.81 19.93 -6.95
CA TYR A 422 4.04 19.86 -6.18
C TYR A 422 3.90 18.98 -4.93
N THR A 423 2.83 19.13 -4.18
CA THR A 423 2.57 18.32 -2.97
C THR A 423 2.19 16.87 -3.34
N THR A 424 1.46 16.67 -4.43
CA THR A 424 1.18 15.33 -4.99
C THR A 424 2.49 14.64 -5.41
N LEU A 425 3.42 15.34 -6.05
CA LEU A 425 4.74 14.77 -6.39
C LEU A 425 5.63 14.52 -5.17
N ALA A 426 5.40 15.20 -4.06
CA ALA A 426 6.05 14.85 -2.81
C ALA A 426 5.48 13.53 -2.25
N HIS A 427 4.17 13.35 -2.31
CA HIS A 427 3.47 12.13 -1.90
C HIS A 427 3.92 10.92 -2.73
N GLU A 428 3.86 11.02 -4.06
CA GLU A 428 4.19 9.91 -4.97
C GLU A 428 5.69 9.70 -5.16
N GLY A 429 6.49 10.76 -5.04
CA GLY A 429 7.91 10.77 -5.40
C GLY A 429 8.86 10.97 -4.23
N TYR A 430 9.31 12.21 -4.05
CA TYR A 430 10.32 12.59 -3.04
C TYR A 430 9.75 13.55 -2.01
N PRO A 431 9.75 13.20 -0.71
CA PRO A 431 10.25 11.97 -0.08
C PRO A 431 9.20 10.88 0.19
N GLY A 432 8.15 10.78 -0.64
CA GLY A 432 7.01 9.88 -0.45
C GLY A 432 7.25 8.44 -0.93
N HIS A 433 6.24 7.87 -1.58
CA HIS A 433 6.18 6.44 -1.96
C HIS A 433 7.41 5.94 -2.71
N LEU A 434 7.85 6.64 -3.76
CA LEU A 434 9.03 6.23 -4.54
C LEU A 434 10.28 6.17 -3.66
N TYR A 435 10.52 7.23 -2.89
CA TYR A 435 11.69 7.28 -2.02
C TYR A 435 11.65 6.20 -0.95
N GLN A 436 10.50 6.02 -0.28
CA GLN A 436 10.30 5.00 0.75
C GLN A 436 10.55 3.60 0.18
N THR A 437 9.94 3.28 -0.98
CA THR A 437 10.09 1.97 -1.64
C THR A 437 11.54 1.70 -2.04
N VAL A 438 12.19 2.65 -2.73
CA VAL A 438 13.57 2.48 -3.19
C VAL A 438 14.54 2.33 -2.02
N TYR A 439 14.34 3.11 -0.95
CA TYR A 439 15.14 3.00 0.27
C TYR A 439 14.97 1.62 0.90
N HIS A 440 13.72 1.20 1.14
CA HIS A 440 13.40 -0.10 1.72
C HIS A 440 13.99 -1.25 0.91
N ASN A 441 13.67 -1.34 -0.39
CA ASN A 441 14.09 -2.45 -1.24
C ASN A 441 15.62 -2.62 -1.27
N ARG A 442 16.36 -1.51 -1.35
CA ARG A 442 17.83 -1.56 -1.36
C ARG A 442 18.41 -1.97 -0.01
N CYS A 443 17.93 -1.37 1.08
CA CYS A 443 18.36 -1.77 2.41
C CYS A 443 18.03 -3.24 2.70
N PHE A 444 16.84 -3.68 2.28
CA PHE A 444 16.37 -5.05 2.42
C PHE A 444 17.31 -6.06 1.73
N LEU A 445 17.65 -5.81 0.47
CA LEU A 445 18.55 -6.68 -0.31
C LEU A 445 19.98 -6.65 0.22
N ASP A 446 20.51 -5.47 0.56
CA ASP A 446 21.87 -5.30 1.09
C ASP A 446 22.05 -6.03 2.44
N ALA A 447 21.01 -6.02 3.27
CA ALA A 447 21.01 -6.74 4.55
C ALA A 447 20.70 -8.24 4.41
N GLY A 448 20.25 -8.71 3.25
CA GLY A 448 19.86 -10.10 3.01
C GLY A 448 18.72 -10.56 3.92
N LEU A 449 17.72 -9.71 4.08
CA LEU A 449 16.57 -9.99 4.93
C LEU A 449 15.69 -11.11 4.37
N ASN A 450 14.83 -11.62 5.24
CA ASN A 450 13.95 -12.74 4.91
C ASN A 450 12.81 -12.28 3.97
N PRO A 451 12.67 -12.84 2.75
CA PRO A 451 11.68 -12.39 1.76
C PRO A 451 10.22 -12.44 2.24
N ALA A 452 9.89 -13.23 3.27
CA ALA A 452 8.54 -13.25 3.82
C ALA A 452 8.11 -11.91 4.47
N ALA A 453 9.04 -10.97 4.71
CA ALA A 453 8.68 -9.61 5.12
C ALA A 453 7.90 -8.86 4.04
N GLU A 454 8.12 -9.17 2.76
CA GLU A 454 7.41 -8.59 1.62
C GLU A 454 5.94 -9.05 1.50
N LEU A 455 5.54 -10.06 2.29
CA LEU A 455 4.13 -10.46 2.41
C LEU A 455 3.33 -9.55 3.35
N LEU A 456 4.01 -8.67 4.08
CA LEU A 456 3.39 -7.76 5.03
C LEU A 456 3.06 -6.43 4.35
N TRP A 457 1.82 -6.01 4.50
CA TRP A 457 1.36 -4.72 4.02
C TRP A 457 0.62 -3.97 5.14
N TYR A 458 0.94 -2.70 5.31
CA TYR A 458 0.31 -1.83 6.29
C TYR A 458 0.03 -0.46 5.65
N GLY A 459 -1.24 -0.20 5.31
CA GLY A 459 -1.63 1.04 4.65
C GLY A 459 -1.26 2.28 5.47
N GLY A 460 -1.44 2.24 6.78
CA GLY A 460 -1.05 3.36 7.65
C GLY A 460 0.46 3.64 7.65
N TYR A 461 1.30 2.61 7.50
CA TYR A 461 2.75 2.80 7.35
C TYR A 461 3.10 3.50 6.03
N GLN A 462 2.47 3.09 4.93
CA GLN A 462 2.80 3.61 3.60
C GLN A 462 2.10 4.94 3.31
N GLU A 463 0.78 4.98 3.43
CA GLU A 463 -0.04 6.15 3.12
C GLU A 463 0.11 7.25 4.20
N GLY A 464 0.23 6.84 5.45
CA GLY A 464 0.54 7.77 6.55
C GLY A 464 1.87 8.47 6.36
N TRP A 465 2.92 7.74 5.90
CA TRP A 465 4.20 8.33 5.53
C TRP A 465 4.08 9.30 4.35
N ALA A 466 3.43 8.89 3.27
CA ALA A 466 3.26 9.73 2.10
C ALA A 466 2.48 11.01 2.42
N LEU A 467 1.45 10.92 3.27
CA LEU A 467 0.71 12.09 3.75
C LEU A 467 1.55 12.96 4.70
N TYR A 468 2.36 12.35 5.57
CA TYR A 468 3.27 13.09 6.45
C TYR A 468 4.26 13.95 5.66
N VAL A 469 4.83 13.41 4.60
CA VAL A 469 5.77 14.17 3.75
C VAL A 469 5.06 15.10 2.76
N GLU A 470 3.80 14.82 2.39
CA GLU A 470 2.94 15.75 1.66
C GLU A 470 2.76 17.05 2.46
N PHE A 471 2.48 16.95 3.77
CA PHE A 471 2.39 18.14 4.64
C PHE A 471 3.74 18.86 4.78
N MET A 472 4.85 18.14 4.85
CA MET A 472 6.18 18.79 4.80
C MET A 472 6.41 19.54 3.48
N ALA A 473 5.88 19.05 2.36
CA ALA A 473 6.02 19.72 1.07
C ALA A 473 5.24 21.03 0.99
N TYR A 474 4.14 21.20 1.73
CA TYR A 474 3.51 22.52 1.88
C TYR A 474 4.43 23.53 2.58
N ASP A 475 5.20 23.10 3.58
CA ASP A 475 6.21 23.95 4.25
C ASP A 475 7.38 24.29 3.30
N TYR A 476 7.81 23.33 2.46
CA TYR A 476 8.79 23.59 1.41
C TYR A 476 8.28 24.61 0.39
N ALA A 477 7.03 24.46 -0.05
CA ALA A 477 6.38 25.40 -0.96
C ALA A 477 6.25 26.81 -0.35
N ALA A 478 5.82 26.91 0.90
CA ALA A 478 5.71 28.17 1.62
C ALA A 478 7.09 28.87 1.76
N SER A 479 8.15 28.10 2.03
CA SER A 479 9.52 28.63 2.07
C SER A 479 9.97 29.14 0.71
N LEU A 480 9.74 28.37 -0.36
CA LEU A 480 10.05 28.75 -1.74
C LEU A 480 9.35 30.06 -2.13
N LEU A 481 8.04 30.15 -1.90
CA LEU A 481 7.24 31.34 -2.20
C LEU A 481 7.71 32.57 -1.37
N SER A 482 8.10 32.37 -0.12
CA SER A 482 8.66 33.44 0.72
C SER A 482 10.02 33.93 0.22
N GLU A 483 10.87 33.04 -0.27
CA GLU A 483 12.17 33.34 -0.89
C GLU A 483 11.99 34.19 -2.15
N GLU A 484 10.93 33.94 -2.94
CA GLU A 484 10.50 34.71 -4.11
C GLU A 484 9.81 36.04 -3.76
N GLY A 485 9.60 36.32 -2.47
CA GLY A 485 8.94 37.53 -1.97
C GLY A 485 7.41 37.47 -1.97
N GLN A 486 6.82 36.33 -2.26
CA GLN A 486 5.37 36.07 -2.36
C GLN A 486 4.78 35.66 -1.00
N LYS A 487 4.77 36.54 -0.01
CA LYS A 487 4.37 36.21 1.37
C LYS A 487 2.93 35.78 1.51
N THR A 488 2.02 36.38 0.75
CA THR A 488 0.60 36.01 0.77
C THR A 488 0.38 34.63 0.19
N ALA A 489 1.05 34.29 -0.93
CA ALA A 489 1.03 32.95 -1.50
C ALA A 489 1.65 31.91 -0.56
N ALA A 490 2.71 32.24 0.16
CA ALA A 490 3.30 31.39 1.17
C ALA A 490 2.32 31.09 2.33
N ALA A 491 1.61 32.10 2.80
CA ALA A 491 0.59 31.94 3.84
C ALA A 491 -0.63 31.17 3.31
N LEU A 492 -0.99 31.34 2.03
CA LEU A 492 -2.02 30.54 1.37
C LEU A 492 -1.62 29.06 1.32
N ALA A 493 -0.39 28.73 0.95
CA ALA A 493 0.09 27.36 0.94
C ALA A 493 -0.01 26.69 2.34
N GLN A 494 0.29 27.43 3.40
CA GLN A 494 0.09 26.94 4.78
C GLN A 494 -1.39 26.75 5.12
N LEU A 495 -2.26 27.65 4.66
CA LEU A 495 -3.71 27.52 4.85
C LEU A 495 -4.25 26.27 4.12
N GLU A 496 -3.80 26.01 2.89
CA GLU A 496 -4.15 24.83 2.10
C GLU A 496 -3.75 23.55 2.83
N ALA A 497 -2.54 23.49 3.42
CA ALA A 497 -2.12 22.36 4.24
C ALA A 497 -3.08 22.09 5.41
N ARG A 498 -3.49 23.14 6.14
CA ARG A 498 -4.42 23.00 7.28
C ARG A 498 -5.81 22.60 6.82
N ASN A 499 -6.28 23.17 5.72
CA ASN A 499 -7.57 22.81 5.11
C ASN A 499 -7.58 21.35 4.63
N ARG A 500 -6.53 20.88 3.96
CA ARG A 500 -6.33 19.48 3.55
C ARG A 500 -6.34 18.54 4.76
N SER A 501 -5.62 18.90 5.83
CA SER A 501 -5.58 18.13 7.08
C SER A 501 -6.97 18.07 7.75
N LEU A 502 -7.66 19.20 7.86
CA LEU A 502 -9.02 19.29 8.42
C LEU A 502 -10.02 18.41 7.63
N GLN A 503 -9.94 18.44 6.29
CA GLN A 503 -10.81 17.66 5.42
C GLN A 503 -10.59 16.15 5.61
N LEU A 504 -9.34 15.69 5.61
CA LEU A 504 -9.01 14.28 5.83
C LEU A 504 -9.40 13.80 7.23
N CYS A 505 -9.23 14.66 8.22
CA CYS A 505 -9.69 14.41 9.60
C CYS A 505 -11.21 14.24 9.66
N LEU A 506 -11.95 15.16 9.04
CA LEU A 506 -13.41 15.09 8.95
C LEU A 506 -13.88 13.82 8.25
N TYR A 507 -13.26 13.46 7.12
CA TYR A 507 -13.65 12.25 6.37
C TYR A 507 -13.31 10.97 7.14
N SER A 508 -12.22 10.96 7.92
CA SER A 508 -11.89 9.86 8.84
C SER A 508 -12.93 9.71 9.98
N LEU A 509 -13.42 10.81 10.53
CA LEU A 509 -14.51 10.79 11.50
C LEU A 509 -15.83 10.30 10.87
N ILE A 510 -16.14 10.76 9.67
CA ILE A 510 -17.34 10.34 8.92
C ILE A 510 -17.26 8.84 8.58
N ASP A 511 -16.09 8.31 8.25
CA ASP A 511 -15.87 6.87 8.01
C ASP A 511 -16.30 6.04 9.25
N ILE A 512 -15.81 6.41 10.43
CA ILE A 512 -16.21 5.75 11.70
C ILE A 512 -17.72 5.91 11.96
N MET A 513 -18.28 7.09 11.73
CA MET A 513 -19.72 7.32 11.92
C MET A 513 -20.56 6.45 11.00
N ILE A 514 -20.17 6.27 9.74
CA ILE A 514 -20.90 5.44 8.77
C ILE A 514 -20.71 3.96 9.08
N HIS A 515 -19.47 3.50 9.22
CA HIS A 515 -19.15 2.07 9.26
C HIS A 515 -19.23 1.45 10.65
N TYR A 516 -19.11 2.25 11.70
CA TYR A 516 -19.16 1.77 13.08
C TYR A 516 -20.41 2.24 13.84
N GLU A 517 -20.82 3.50 13.67
CA GLU A 517 -21.98 4.07 14.39
C GLU A 517 -23.29 3.98 13.60
N ASN A 518 -23.27 3.47 12.36
CA ASN A 518 -24.43 3.32 11.48
C ASN A 518 -25.13 4.66 11.13
N ALA A 519 -24.33 5.72 10.92
CA ALA A 519 -24.86 7.01 10.54
C ALA A 519 -25.48 6.99 9.13
N SER A 520 -26.69 7.51 9.01
CA SER A 520 -27.40 7.61 7.73
C SER A 520 -26.86 8.75 6.87
N PHE A 521 -27.17 8.69 5.56
CA PHE A 521 -26.86 9.79 4.64
C PHE A 521 -27.34 11.15 5.13
N ASP A 522 -28.57 11.25 5.66
CA ASP A 522 -29.13 12.53 6.12
C ASP A 522 -28.36 13.13 7.30
N GLN A 523 -27.84 12.27 8.20
CA GLN A 523 -26.98 12.72 9.30
C GLN A 523 -25.65 13.25 8.78
N ILE A 524 -25.03 12.53 7.85
CA ILE A 524 -23.73 12.94 7.25
C ILE A 524 -23.88 14.19 6.39
N ALA A 525 -24.94 14.28 5.57
CA ALA A 525 -25.22 15.47 4.75
C ALA A 525 -25.36 16.73 5.61
N LYS A 526 -26.01 16.62 6.77
CA LYS A 526 -26.13 17.74 7.71
C LYS A 526 -24.80 18.15 8.33
N ILE A 527 -23.91 17.19 8.57
CA ILE A 527 -22.54 17.50 9.04
C ILE A 527 -21.78 18.23 7.92
N LEU A 528 -21.79 17.69 6.71
CA LEU A 528 -21.11 18.26 5.56
C LEU A 528 -21.60 19.68 5.23
N GLU A 529 -22.92 19.95 5.40
CA GLU A 529 -23.49 21.28 5.24
C GLU A 529 -22.83 22.32 6.17
N ASN A 530 -22.53 21.94 7.43
CA ASN A 530 -21.84 22.82 8.38
C ASN A 530 -20.39 23.17 7.95
N PHE A 531 -19.81 22.36 7.06
CA PHE A 531 -18.47 22.57 6.50
C PHE A 531 -18.52 23.08 5.05
N GLY A 532 -19.66 23.63 4.61
CA GLY A 532 -19.79 24.32 3.33
C GLY A 532 -20.19 23.44 2.14
N VAL A 533 -20.38 22.12 2.33
CA VAL A 533 -20.88 21.21 1.28
C VAL A 533 -22.41 21.29 1.27
N THR A 534 -22.93 22.33 0.62
CA THR A 534 -24.38 22.61 0.57
C THR A 534 -25.10 21.93 -0.59
N ASP A 535 -24.35 21.48 -1.62
CA ASP A 535 -24.91 20.71 -2.73
C ASP A 535 -25.16 19.26 -2.31
N ILE A 536 -26.40 18.83 -2.41
CA ILE A 536 -26.83 17.48 -1.99
C ILE A 536 -26.20 16.38 -2.84
N GLY A 537 -25.89 16.67 -4.13
CA GLY A 537 -25.22 15.75 -5.04
C GLY A 537 -23.78 15.51 -4.58
N SER A 538 -23.05 16.58 -4.26
CA SER A 538 -21.68 16.51 -3.71
C SER A 538 -21.63 15.76 -2.38
N ALA A 539 -22.58 16.06 -1.47
CA ALA A 539 -22.69 15.32 -0.20
C ALA A 539 -22.97 13.82 -0.42
N ARG A 540 -23.82 13.48 -1.42
CA ARG A 540 -24.09 12.09 -1.80
C ARG A 540 -22.86 11.39 -2.35
N SER A 541 -22.09 12.06 -3.18
CA SER A 541 -20.86 11.52 -3.75
C SER A 541 -19.82 11.21 -2.67
N ILE A 542 -19.63 12.12 -1.70
CA ILE A 542 -18.73 11.91 -0.56
C ILE A 542 -19.21 10.71 0.29
N TYR A 543 -20.49 10.67 0.63
CA TYR A 543 -21.07 9.57 1.40
C TYR A 543 -20.88 8.23 0.69
N ASN A 544 -21.23 8.16 -0.59
CA ASN A 544 -21.12 6.93 -1.38
C ASN A 544 -19.66 6.48 -1.52
N TYR A 545 -18.72 7.41 -1.70
CA TYR A 545 -17.31 7.08 -1.75
C TYR A 545 -16.83 6.44 -0.45
N ILE A 546 -17.18 7.02 0.71
CA ILE A 546 -16.79 6.49 2.01
C ILE A 546 -17.45 5.12 2.24
N VAL A 547 -18.75 4.95 1.91
CA VAL A 547 -19.43 3.65 2.01
C VAL A 547 -18.74 2.55 1.22
N GLN A 548 -18.19 2.88 0.04
CA GLN A 548 -17.49 1.92 -0.83
C GLN A 548 -16.05 1.64 -0.43
N SER A 549 -15.48 2.46 0.44
CA SER A 549 -14.04 2.39 0.75
C SER A 549 -13.82 2.54 2.27
N PRO A 550 -14.32 1.59 3.08
CA PRO A 550 -14.16 1.63 4.53
C PRO A 550 -12.69 1.67 4.92
N CYS A 551 -12.37 2.46 5.95
CA CYS A 551 -11.01 2.73 6.44
C CYS A 551 -10.07 3.44 5.44
N ASN A 552 -10.52 3.83 4.24
CA ASN A 552 -9.64 4.45 3.26
C ASN A 552 -9.01 5.75 3.78
N TYR A 553 -9.81 6.68 4.30
CA TYR A 553 -9.27 7.92 4.85
C TYR A 553 -8.46 7.70 6.13
N LEU A 554 -8.79 6.66 6.89
CA LEU A 554 -8.08 6.31 8.12
C LEU A 554 -6.67 5.77 7.85
N LYS A 555 -6.43 4.99 6.79
CA LYS A 555 -5.06 4.56 6.48
C LYS A 555 -4.14 5.74 6.17
N TYR A 556 -4.65 6.80 5.53
CA TYR A 556 -3.92 8.04 5.33
C TYR A 556 -3.78 8.82 6.64
N TYR A 557 -4.91 9.23 7.22
CA TYR A 557 -4.90 10.24 8.27
C TYR A 557 -4.60 9.67 9.66
N LEU A 558 -5.14 8.50 10.03
CA LEU A 558 -4.72 7.83 11.26
C LEU A 558 -3.26 7.39 11.17
N GLY A 559 -2.81 6.89 10.00
CA GLY A 559 -1.41 6.58 9.76
C GLY A 559 -0.50 7.80 10.00
N TYR A 560 -0.90 8.97 9.49
CA TYR A 560 -0.21 10.24 9.76
C TYR A 560 -0.17 10.58 11.26
N LEU A 561 -1.29 10.46 11.97
CA LEU A 561 -1.36 10.74 13.41
C LEU A 561 -0.51 9.77 14.25
N GLU A 562 -0.46 8.50 13.85
CA GLU A 562 0.42 7.52 14.48
C GLU A 562 1.91 7.87 14.28
N ILE A 563 2.28 8.36 13.08
CA ILE A 563 3.65 8.84 12.82
C ILE A 563 3.98 10.05 13.70
N LEU A 564 3.05 11.02 13.85
CA LEU A 564 3.25 12.15 14.76
C LEU A 564 3.39 11.70 16.21
N SER A 565 2.60 10.70 16.63
CA SER A 565 2.70 10.11 17.96
C SER A 565 4.06 9.44 18.20
N LEU A 566 4.56 8.68 17.22
CA LEU A 566 5.91 8.10 17.25
C LEU A 566 7.01 9.17 17.28
N GLN A 567 6.84 10.26 16.52
CA GLN A 567 7.78 11.36 16.49
C GLN A 567 7.89 12.07 17.85
N GLU A 568 6.76 12.32 18.50
CA GLU A 568 6.74 12.93 19.84
C GLU A 568 7.34 11.98 20.90
N HIS A 569 7.08 10.68 20.77
CA HIS A 569 7.72 9.67 21.61
C HIS A 569 9.24 9.66 21.41
N ALA A 570 9.71 9.71 20.14
CA ALA A 570 11.13 9.80 19.82
C ALA A 570 11.79 11.06 20.39
N ARG A 571 11.10 12.22 20.32
CA ARG A 571 11.58 13.47 20.95
C ARG A 571 11.76 13.33 22.45
N THR A 572 10.81 12.67 23.09
CA THR A 572 10.89 12.42 24.53
C THR A 572 12.01 11.44 24.88
N LEU A 573 12.14 10.36 24.12
CA LEU A 573 13.10 9.28 24.37
C LEU A 573 14.54 9.70 24.10
N TRP A 574 14.80 10.36 22.97
CA TRP A 574 16.13 10.73 22.52
C TRP A 574 16.58 12.11 23.03
N GLY A 575 15.67 12.96 23.49
CA GLY A 575 15.98 14.26 24.09
C GLY A 575 16.85 15.14 23.19
N ALA A 576 18.08 15.43 23.61
CA ALA A 576 19.01 16.28 22.86
C ALA A 576 19.56 15.63 21.57
N ASP A 577 19.49 14.32 21.46
CA ASP A 577 19.97 13.58 20.28
C ASP A 577 18.89 13.45 19.19
N TYR A 578 17.66 13.93 19.47
CA TYR A 578 16.60 13.97 18.48
C TYR A 578 16.92 14.94 17.35
N THR A 579 16.75 14.47 16.11
CA THR A 579 16.65 15.28 14.90
C THR A 579 15.62 14.65 13.98
N ASP A 580 15.02 15.42 13.06
CA ASP A 580 14.11 14.87 12.05
C ASP A 580 14.82 13.83 11.17
N TYR A 581 16.11 14.04 10.87
CA TYR A 581 16.94 13.05 10.17
C TYR A 581 17.00 11.69 10.90
N HIS A 582 17.22 11.70 12.22
CA HIS A 582 17.29 10.46 13.00
C HIS A 582 15.93 9.76 13.06
N PHE A 583 14.84 10.54 13.18
CA PHE A 583 13.49 9.99 13.18
C PHE A 583 13.11 9.39 11.83
N HIS A 584 13.35 10.09 10.73
CA HIS A 584 13.05 9.57 9.39
C HIS A 584 13.90 8.33 9.09
N ARG A 585 15.17 8.34 9.47
CA ARG A 585 16.03 7.18 9.33
C ARG A 585 15.50 5.97 10.12
N PHE A 586 15.14 6.19 11.39
CA PHE A 586 14.51 5.17 12.23
C PHE A 586 13.28 4.54 11.54
N TYR A 587 12.36 5.37 11.09
CA TYR A 587 11.11 4.92 10.48
C TYR A 587 11.37 4.08 9.22
N LEU A 588 12.28 4.52 8.37
CA LEU A 588 12.64 3.82 7.14
C LEU A 588 13.47 2.56 7.41
N ASP A 589 14.39 2.57 8.38
CA ASP A 589 15.20 1.42 8.76
C ASP A 589 14.33 0.28 9.37
N CYS A 590 13.27 0.61 10.10
CA CYS A 590 12.33 -0.40 10.62
C CYS A 590 11.54 -1.11 9.52
N GLY A 591 11.30 -0.45 8.38
CA GLY A 591 10.54 -1.00 7.27
C GLY A 591 9.05 -1.16 7.57
N PRO A 592 8.27 -1.79 6.64
CA PRO A 592 6.83 -1.96 6.81
C PRO A 592 6.48 -2.77 8.06
N ALA A 593 5.76 -2.14 9.00
CA ALA A 593 5.35 -2.75 10.25
C ALA A 593 4.06 -2.12 10.80
N ASP A 594 3.39 -2.84 11.70
CA ASP A 594 2.31 -2.27 12.49
C ASP A 594 2.86 -1.25 13.51
N PHE A 595 2.02 -0.30 13.94
CA PHE A 595 2.45 0.80 14.81
C PHE A 595 2.85 0.34 16.24
N LEU A 596 2.37 -0.82 16.71
CA LEU A 596 2.88 -1.40 17.95
C LEU A 596 4.33 -1.87 17.78
N SER A 597 4.63 -2.52 16.66
CA SER A 597 5.98 -2.99 16.36
C SER A 597 6.94 -1.82 16.13
N LEU A 598 6.49 -0.75 15.47
CA LEU A 598 7.27 0.48 15.32
C LEU A 598 7.59 1.12 16.67
N GLY A 599 6.61 1.19 17.58
CA GLY A 599 6.82 1.69 18.94
C GLY A 599 7.84 0.85 19.73
N GLU A 600 7.77 -0.48 19.63
CA GLU A 600 8.73 -1.37 20.27
C GLU A 600 10.14 -1.28 19.63
N CYS A 601 10.21 -1.08 18.32
CA CYS A 601 11.46 -0.82 17.61
C CYS A 601 12.08 0.49 18.09
N LEU A 602 11.29 1.56 18.26
CA LEU A 602 11.75 2.87 18.74
C LEU A 602 12.41 2.77 20.12
N GLU A 603 11.84 2.02 21.05
CA GLU A 603 12.38 1.82 22.40
C GLU A 603 13.77 1.16 22.42
N SER A 604 14.11 0.38 21.40
CA SER A 604 15.37 -0.35 21.27
C SER A 604 16.31 0.21 20.19
N TYR A 605 15.87 1.25 19.47
CA TYR A 605 16.64 1.81 18.38
C TYR A 605 17.84 2.59 18.89
N GLU A 606 19.03 2.19 18.46
CA GLU A 606 20.27 2.93 18.72
C GLU A 606 20.49 3.93 17.58
N ILE A 607 20.52 5.23 17.89
CA ILE A 607 20.79 6.27 16.90
C ILE A 607 22.20 6.01 16.33
N PRO A 608 22.34 5.72 15.03
CA PRO A 608 23.64 5.46 14.44
C PRO A 608 24.51 6.72 14.43
N ASP A 609 25.80 6.55 14.72
CA ASP A 609 26.78 7.64 14.55
C ASP A 609 26.66 8.27 13.15
N PRO A 610 26.86 9.59 13.00
CA PRO A 610 26.71 10.31 11.72
C PRO A 610 27.84 10.02 10.72
N THR A 611 28.23 8.76 10.54
CA THR A 611 29.18 8.31 9.51
C THR A 611 28.43 7.84 8.26
N PRO A 612 28.97 8.08 7.03
CA PRO A 612 28.25 7.75 5.81
C PRO A 612 28.01 6.25 5.70
N ALA A 613 26.78 5.91 5.33
CA ALA A 613 26.21 4.60 5.05
C ALA A 613 27.22 3.44 4.93
N SER A 614 27.46 2.72 6.02
CA SER A 614 27.92 1.35 6.01
C SER A 614 26.72 0.46 6.37
N SER A 615 26.45 -0.50 5.54
CA SER A 615 25.34 -1.44 5.49
C SER A 615 25.17 -2.33 6.74
N THR A 616 24.73 -1.82 7.88
CA THR A 616 24.47 -2.68 9.05
C THR A 616 23.50 -2.05 10.07
N ALA A 617 22.35 -1.60 9.66
CA ALA A 617 21.36 -1.14 10.63
C ALA A 617 19.96 -1.65 10.27
N PHE A 618 19.76 -2.95 10.54
CA PHE A 618 18.47 -3.46 10.97
C PHE A 618 18.67 -4.02 12.38
N PRO A 619 17.90 -3.57 13.40
CA PRO A 619 17.99 -4.11 14.76
C PRO A 619 17.62 -5.58 14.86
#